data_bd44a8c33ed2132853be301f548b2765
#
_entry.id   bd44a8c33ed2132853be301f548b2765
#
_cell.length_a   1.000
_cell.length_b   1.000
_cell.length_c   1.000
_cell.angle_alpha   90.00
_cell.angle_beta   90.00
_cell.angle_gamma   90.00
#
_symmetry.space_group_name_H-M   'P 1'
#
loop_
_entity.id
_entity.type
_entity.pdbx_description
1 polymer ?
#
loop_
_entity_poly.entity_id
_entity_poly.type
_entity_poly.pdbx_seq_one_letter_code
_entity_poly.pdbx_strand_id
1 'polypeptide(L)'
;MTREFSFETLQLHAGQEVDSASKSRAVPIYQTTSYVFEDAQEAEDLFALRKSGNIYTRITNPTVSTFENRVAALEGGIGALATSSGMAAITYTILALAHAGDHIVAATTLYGGTFNLFKETLPRYGITTSFVDIDDFEAVEAAIQDNTKLVFIETLGNPVINIPDLEKLAETAHTHHIPLVSDNTFATPYLINVFSHGVDIAVHSATKFIGGHGTTIGGVIVDSGKFDWAASGKFTQFVEEDPSYHNISYTRDIGAAAFIVAVRVQLLRDTGAALSPFNAFLLLQGLETLSLRVERHVSNAEKIVDFLLSHPQVESVNYPSLPDSPYKALADKYLPKGVGSIFSFQVKGGAEDARKVIDSLEIFSNLANVADAKSLVVHPATTTHAQLAPEDLLAAGVTPNQIRLSVGLENINDLIEDLQLALDKL
;
A
#
# COMPACT_ATOMS: atom_id res chain seq x y z
N MET A 1 19.61 4.36 26.40
CA MET A 1 18.24 4.42 25.83
C MET A 1 18.31 5.31 24.60
N THR A 2 18.10 4.77 23.43
CA THR A 2 17.93 5.56 22.20
C THR A 2 16.62 6.32 22.31
N ARG A 3 16.65 7.62 22.06
CA ARG A 3 15.47 8.49 22.10
C ARG A 3 14.48 8.06 20.99
N GLU A 4 13.25 7.79 21.35
CA GLU A 4 12.18 7.58 20.38
C GLU A 4 11.67 8.94 19.87
N PHE A 5 11.45 9.03 18.57
CA PHE A 5 10.92 10.22 17.91
C PHE A 5 9.48 9.99 17.45
N SER A 6 8.68 11.05 17.50
CA SER A 6 7.31 11.05 16.95
C SER A 6 7.33 10.98 15.41
N PHE A 7 6.20 10.60 14.83
CA PHE A 7 6.03 10.41 13.39
C PHE A 7 6.51 11.60 12.57
N GLU A 8 6.14 12.83 12.95
CA GLU A 8 6.47 14.07 12.25
C GLU A 8 7.99 14.35 12.25
N THR A 9 8.71 13.89 13.26
CA THR A 9 10.17 13.95 13.28
C THR A 9 10.78 12.84 12.42
N LEU A 10 10.24 11.62 12.50
CA LEU A 10 10.71 10.48 11.69
C LEU A 10 10.52 10.74 10.20
N GLN A 11 9.38 11.30 9.78
CA GLN A 11 9.14 11.58 8.35
C GLN A 11 10.14 12.56 7.73
N LEU A 12 10.79 13.40 8.55
CA LEU A 12 11.79 14.37 8.12
C LEU A 12 13.24 13.83 8.20
N HIS A 13 13.52 12.96 9.18
CA HIS A 13 14.91 12.64 9.55
C HIS A 13 15.27 11.17 9.45
N ALA A 14 14.31 10.24 9.55
CA ALA A 14 14.63 8.82 9.56
C ALA A 14 15.31 8.38 8.26
N GLY A 15 16.32 7.49 8.40
CA GLY A 15 17.06 6.92 7.28
C GLY A 15 18.01 7.89 6.56
N GLN A 16 18.09 9.15 6.98
CA GLN A 16 19.00 10.13 6.38
C GLN A 16 20.21 10.38 7.29
N GLU A 17 21.38 10.16 6.71
CA GLU A 17 22.66 10.62 7.27
C GLU A 17 23.18 11.81 6.46
N VAL A 18 24.01 12.65 7.10
CA VAL A 18 24.68 13.74 6.39
C VAL A 18 25.67 13.15 5.42
N ASP A 19 25.56 13.48 4.13
CA ASP A 19 26.50 13.01 3.11
C ASP A 19 27.96 13.33 3.50
N SER A 20 28.79 12.29 3.58
CA SER A 20 30.14 12.40 4.13
C SER A 20 31.07 13.25 3.26
N ALA A 21 30.84 13.26 1.94
CA ALA A 21 31.70 13.96 0.98
C ALA A 21 31.31 15.44 0.83
N SER A 22 30.03 15.72 0.58
CA SER A 22 29.54 17.07 0.29
C SER A 22 29.01 17.83 1.50
N LYS A 23 28.70 17.13 2.60
CA LYS A 23 27.96 17.67 3.76
C LYS A 23 26.59 18.25 3.40
N SER A 24 26.01 17.77 2.31
CA SER A 24 24.70 18.21 1.83
C SER A 24 23.62 18.05 2.90
N ARG A 25 22.77 19.08 3.07
CA ARG A 25 21.61 19.04 3.96
C ARG A 25 20.45 18.20 3.36
N ALA A 26 20.23 18.32 2.06
CA ALA A 26 19.28 17.51 1.35
C ALA A 26 19.88 16.13 1.02
N VAL A 27 19.02 15.14 0.83
CA VAL A 27 19.44 13.82 0.33
C VAL A 27 19.97 13.97 -1.10
N PRO A 28 21.24 13.63 -1.40
CA PRO A 28 21.75 13.70 -2.77
C PRO A 28 21.05 12.68 -3.69
N ILE A 29 20.94 13.01 -4.98
CA ILE A 29 20.47 12.06 -5.99
C ILE A 29 21.70 11.34 -6.56
N TYR A 30 21.91 10.08 -6.19
CA TYR A 30 22.98 9.25 -6.70
C TYR A 30 22.56 8.59 -8.02
N GLN A 31 22.60 9.34 -9.11
CA GLN A 31 22.22 8.88 -10.44
C GLN A 31 23.41 8.15 -11.10
N THR A 32 23.67 6.93 -10.66
CA THR A 32 24.72 6.05 -11.18
C THR A 32 24.23 4.62 -11.33
N THR A 33 24.90 3.83 -12.19
CA THR A 33 24.58 2.40 -12.35
C THR A 33 25.36 1.53 -11.37
N SER A 34 26.62 1.86 -11.08
CA SER A 34 27.58 1.02 -10.34
C SER A 34 28.51 1.85 -9.46
N TYR A 35 29.21 1.17 -8.56
CA TYR A 35 30.09 1.76 -7.57
C TYR A 35 31.47 1.12 -7.67
N VAL A 36 32.53 1.90 -7.36
CA VAL A 36 33.90 1.43 -7.34
C VAL A 36 34.20 0.79 -5.99
N PHE A 37 34.80 -0.38 -5.99
CA PHE A 37 35.29 -1.07 -4.79
C PHE A 37 36.66 -0.55 -4.40
N GLU A 38 37.00 -0.60 -3.10
CA GLU A 38 38.34 -0.25 -2.59
C GLU A 38 39.38 -1.26 -3.10
N ASP A 39 39.03 -2.56 -3.06
CA ASP A 39 39.86 -3.66 -3.53
C ASP A 39 39.01 -4.90 -3.93
N ALA A 40 39.70 -5.98 -4.33
CA ALA A 40 39.03 -7.22 -4.73
C ALA A 40 38.39 -7.98 -3.55
N GLN A 41 38.93 -7.80 -2.34
CA GLN A 41 38.35 -8.43 -1.14
C GLN A 41 37.07 -7.76 -0.74
N GLU A 42 36.99 -6.44 -0.79
CA GLU A 42 35.74 -5.71 -0.57
C GLU A 42 34.66 -6.14 -1.55
N ALA A 43 35.02 -6.28 -2.83
CA ALA A 43 34.08 -6.76 -3.83
C ALA A 43 33.52 -8.14 -3.45
N GLU A 44 34.39 -9.09 -3.08
CA GLU A 44 33.97 -10.43 -2.65
C GLU A 44 33.05 -10.39 -1.42
N ASP A 45 33.37 -9.57 -0.41
CA ASP A 45 32.61 -9.48 0.83
C ASP A 45 31.22 -8.88 0.60
N LEU A 46 31.09 -7.88 -0.28
CA LEU A 46 29.82 -7.27 -0.66
C LEU A 46 28.93 -8.27 -1.39
N PHE A 47 29.47 -9.01 -2.38
CA PHE A 47 28.71 -10.02 -3.12
C PHE A 47 28.29 -11.19 -2.26
N ALA A 48 29.07 -11.53 -1.24
CA ALA A 48 28.76 -12.63 -0.29
C ALA A 48 27.90 -12.17 0.90
N LEU A 49 27.40 -10.92 0.93
CA LEU A 49 26.65 -10.31 2.03
C LEU A 49 27.42 -10.31 3.40
N ARG A 50 28.74 -10.43 3.39
CA ARG A 50 29.58 -10.33 4.59
C ARG A 50 29.81 -8.87 4.99
N LYS A 51 29.69 -7.94 4.04
CA LYS A 51 29.77 -6.49 4.24
C LYS A 51 28.55 -5.82 3.61
N SER A 52 28.00 -4.81 4.27
CA SER A 52 26.94 -3.96 3.69
C SER A 52 27.56 -2.86 2.82
N GLY A 53 26.96 -2.58 1.65
CA GLY A 53 27.43 -1.51 0.78
C GLY A 53 26.72 -1.48 -0.57
N ASN A 54 27.20 -0.60 -1.45
CA ASN A 54 26.62 -0.41 -2.77
C ASN A 54 27.44 -1.15 -3.83
N ILE A 55 26.76 -1.94 -4.65
CA ILE A 55 27.37 -2.69 -5.76
C ILE A 55 26.85 -2.14 -7.09
N TYR A 56 25.52 -2.13 -7.24
CA TYR A 56 24.82 -1.77 -8.44
C TYR A 56 23.45 -1.19 -8.09
N THR A 57 23.07 -0.08 -8.70
CA THR A 57 21.86 0.69 -8.33
C THR A 57 20.56 -0.11 -8.36
N ARG A 58 20.44 -1.14 -9.20
CA ARG A 58 19.27 -2.04 -9.19
C ARG A 58 19.09 -2.76 -7.83
N ILE A 59 20.18 -3.04 -7.12
CA ILE A 59 20.15 -3.77 -5.85
C ILE A 59 20.14 -2.80 -4.67
N THR A 60 21.08 -1.82 -4.67
CA THR A 60 21.24 -0.81 -3.62
C THR A 60 21.65 0.52 -4.23
N ASN A 61 21.09 1.62 -3.71
CA ASN A 61 21.43 2.98 -4.10
C ASN A 61 21.21 3.91 -2.90
N PRO A 62 22.13 4.81 -2.52
CA PRO A 62 21.98 5.62 -1.30
C PRO A 62 20.72 6.47 -1.24
N THR A 63 20.26 7.03 -2.37
CA THR A 63 19.00 7.79 -2.41
C THR A 63 17.79 6.88 -2.16
N VAL A 64 17.76 5.71 -2.81
CA VAL A 64 16.70 4.71 -2.65
C VAL A 64 16.70 4.15 -1.23
N SER A 65 17.90 3.85 -0.68
CA SER A 65 18.04 3.33 0.70
C SER A 65 17.54 4.32 1.74
N THR A 66 17.74 5.64 1.53
CA THR A 66 17.17 6.66 2.42
C THR A 66 15.64 6.63 2.39
N PHE A 67 15.01 6.46 1.21
CA PHE A 67 13.58 6.30 1.08
C PHE A 67 13.07 5.03 1.79
N GLU A 68 13.72 3.89 1.53
CA GLU A 68 13.39 2.60 2.16
C GLU A 68 13.46 2.68 3.69
N ASN A 69 14.57 3.17 4.22
CA ASN A 69 14.76 3.29 5.67
C ASN A 69 13.77 4.24 6.33
N ARG A 70 13.38 5.33 5.63
CA ARG A 70 12.37 6.26 6.13
C ARG A 70 10.99 5.62 6.19
N VAL A 71 10.56 4.94 5.14
CA VAL A 71 9.27 4.24 5.16
C VAL A 71 9.26 3.12 6.20
N ALA A 72 10.35 2.34 6.30
CA ALA A 72 10.48 1.32 7.35
C ALA A 72 10.32 1.91 8.75
N ALA A 73 10.97 3.04 9.03
CA ALA A 73 10.85 3.71 10.33
C ALA A 73 9.44 4.25 10.61
N LEU A 74 8.74 4.74 9.60
CA LEU A 74 7.37 5.25 9.73
C LEU A 74 6.34 4.14 9.96
N GLU A 75 6.51 2.97 9.32
CA GLU A 75 5.69 1.78 9.58
C GLU A 75 6.11 1.02 10.84
N GLY A 76 7.31 1.27 11.37
CA GLY A 76 7.87 0.51 12.49
C GLY A 76 8.40 -0.88 12.10
N GLY A 77 8.83 -1.04 10.84
CA GLY A 77 9.38 -2.28 10.29
C GLY A 77 10.88 -2.42 10.49
N ILE A 78 11.39 -3.65 10.33
CA ILE A 78 12.82 -3.97 10.39
C ILE A 78 13.58 -3.50 9.14
N GLY A 79 12.87 -3.41 8.00
CA GLY A 79 13.44 -3.00 6.72
C GLY A 79 12.38 -2.81 5.65
N ALA A 80 12.77 -2.16 4.57
CA ALA A 80 11.90 -1.97 3.41
C ALA A 80 12.64 -2.18 2.08
N LEU A 81 11.88 -2.43 1.03
CA LEU A 81 12.36 -2.58 -0.33
C LEU A 81 11.53 -1.74 -1.29
N ALA A 82 12.15 -0.76 -1.92
CA ALA A 82 11.50 0.05 -2.94
C ALA A 82 11.47 -0.66 -4.29
N THR A 83 10.35 -0.52 -4.98
CA THR A 83 10.09 -1.10 -6.30
C THR A 83 9.58 -0.06 -7.28
N SER A 84 9.58 -0.39 -8.57
CA SER A 84 9.16 0.53 -9.64
C SER A 84 7.67 0.91 -9.59
N SER A 85 6.83 0.16 -8.87
CA SER A 85 5.39 0.43 -8.71
C SER A 85 4.81 -0.35 -7.55
N GLY A 86 3.60 0.04 -7.07
CA GLY A 86 2.85 -0.75 -6.08
C GLY A 86 2.55 -2.16 -6.57
N MET A 87 2.22 -2.34 -7.85
CA MET A 87 2.00 -3.67 -8.42
C MET A 87 3.26 -4.55 -8.40
N ALA A 88 4.45 -3.95 -8.60
CA ALA A 88 5.71 -4.69 -8.45
C ALA A 88 5.96 -5.09 -6.99
N ALA A 89 5.62 -4.22 -6.02
CA ALA A 89 5.70 -4.53 -4.60
C ALA A 89 4.80 -5.72 -4.24
N ILE A 90 3.53 -5.69 -4.66
CA ILE A 90 2.59 -6.80 -4.44
C ILE A 90 3.10 -8.09 -5.11
N THR A 91 3.48 -8.01 -6.39
CA THR A 91 3.95 -9.19 -7.14
C THR A 91 5.17 -9.82 -6.47
N TYR A 92 6.14 -9.02 -6.04
CA TYR A 92 7.33 -9.53 -5.35
C TYR A 92 7.00 -10.14 -4.00
N THR A 93 6.08 -9.53 -3.25
CA THR A 93 5.62 -10.10 -1.97
C THR A 93 5.01 -11.49 -2.18
N ILE A 94 4.11 -11.62 -3.18
CA ILE A 94 3.49 -12.91 -3.46
C ILE A 94 4.52 -13.95 -3.96
N LEU A 95 5.36 -13.60 -4.93
CA LEU A 95 6.34 -14.53 -5.50
C LEU A 95 7.47 -14.92 -4.53
N ALA A 96 7.73 -14.12 -3.49
CA ALA A 96 8.66 -14.50 -2.43
C ALA A 96 8.04 -15.52 -1.46
N LEU A 97 6.72 -15.49 -1.27
CA LEU A 97 6.02 -16.32 -0.30
C LEU A 97 5.40 -17.58 -0.92
N ALA A 98 4.97 -17.50 -2.19
CA ALA A 98 4.22 -18.56 -2.86
C ALA A 98 4.88 -18.95 -4.19
N HIS A 99 4.91 -20.25 -4.46
CA HIS A 99 5.45 -20.87 -5.67
C HIS A 99 4.36 -21.64 -6.44
N ALA A 100 4.72 -22.23 -7.57
CA ALA A 100 3.79 -23.08 -8.32
C ALA A 100 3.29 -24.26 -7.46
N GLY A 101 1.97 -24.40 -7.38
CA GLY A 101 1.29 -25.36 -6.52
C GLY A 101 0.81 -24.78 -5.19
N ASP A 102 1.18 -23.54 -4.85
CA ASP A 102 0.74 -22.88 -3.63
C ASP A 102 -0.58 -22.14 -3.81
N HIS A 103 -1.17 -21.78 -2.68
CA HIS A 103 -2.45 -21.11 -2.57
C HIS A 103 -2.33 -19.84 -1.70
N ILE A 104 -3.15 -18.84 -1.99
CA ILE A 104 -3.32 -17.64 -1.16
C ILE A 104 -4.78 -17.38 -0.87
N VAL A 105 -5.09 -16.79 0.27
CA VAL A 105 -6.43 -16.26 0.61
C VAL A 105 -6.37 -14.75 0.45
N ALA A 106 -7.37 -14.16 -0.20
CA ALA A 106 -7.41 -12.72 -0.46
C ALA A 106 -8.81 -12.15 -0.25
N ALA A 107 -8.88 -10.89 0.21
CA ALA A 107 -10.12 -10.16 0.29
C ALA A 107 -10.80 -10.01 -1.09
N THR A 108 -12.13 -9.99 -1.13
CA THR A 108 -12.88 -9.64 -2.35
C THR A 108 -12.77 -8.16 -2.69
N THR A 109 -12.55 -7.31 -1.68
CA THR A 109 -12.48 -5.85 -1.78
C THR A 109 -11.03 -5.37 -1.95
N LEU A 110 -10.45 -5.61 -3.14
CA LEU A 110 -9.10 -5.21 -3.50
C LEU A 110 -9.10 -4.21 -4.66
N TYR A 111 -8.03 -3.45 -4.76
CA TYR A 111 -7.73 -2.69 -5.98
C TYR A 111 -7.85 -3.59 -7.22
N GLY A 112 -8.56 -3.10 -8.25
CA GLY A 112 -8.84 -3.91 -9.44
C GLY A 112 -7.60 -4.53 -10.11
N GLY A 113 -6.45 -3.84 -10.07
CA GLY A 113 -5.20 -4.40 -10.58
C GLY A 113 -4.69 -5.58 -9.75
N THR A 114 -4.83 -5.53 -8.43
CA THR A 114 -4.46 -6.61 -7.49
C THR A 114 -5.41 -7.80 -7.67
N PHE A 115 -6.71 -7.54 -7.73
CA PHE A 115 -7.72 -8.57 -7.99
C PHE A 115 -7.42 -9.31 -9.31
N ASN A 116 -7.16 -8.57 -10.38
CA ASN A 116 -6.85 -9.15 -11.69
C ASN A 116 -5.50 -9.92 -11.69
N LEU A 117 -4.48 -9.42 -10.97
CA LEU A 117 -3.24 -10.15 -10.77
C LEU A 117 -3.50 -11.51 -10.15
N PHE A 118 -4.30 -11.56 -9.08
CA PHE A 118 -4.58 -12.78 -8.32
C PHE A 118 -5.51 -13.75 -9.07
N LYS A 119 -6.52 -13.22 -9.77
CA LYS A 119 -7.51 -14.01 -10.47
C LYS A 119 -7.02 -14.58 -11.81
N GLU A 120 -6.26 -13.79 -12.58
CA GLU A 120 -5.94 -14.11 -13.98
C GLU A 120 -4.45 -14.37 -14.22
N THR A 121 -3.56 -13.63 -13.53
CA THR A 121 -2.12 -13.69 -13.82
C THR A 121 -1.42 -14.76 -13.00
N LEU A 122 -1.61 -14.80 -11.70
CA LEU A 122 -0.97 -15.79 -10.81
C LEU A 122 -1.29 -17.24 -11.15
N PRO A 123 -2.51 -17.61 -11.59
CA PRO A 123 -2.77 -18.98 -12.04
C PRO A 123 -1.87 -19.46 -13.19
N ARG A 124 -1.40 -18.56 -14.05
CA ARG A 124 -0.44 -18.86 -15.11
C ARG A 124 0.95 -19.23 -14.59
N TYR A 125 1.26 -18.82 -13.35
CA TYR A 125 2.46 -19.20 -12.61
C TYR A 125 2.21 -20.35 -11.63
N GLY A 126 1.01 -20.94 -11.65
CA GLY A 126 0.62 -22.08 -10.82
C GLY A 126 0.23 -21.72 -9.39
N ILE A 127 0.00 -20.45 -9.07
CA ILE A 127 -0.46 -19.97 -7.76
C ILE A 127 -1.97 -19.74 -7.83
N THR A 128 -2.73 -20.34 -6.92
CA THR A 128 -4.19 -20.21 -6.87
C THR A 128 -4.63 -19.25 -5.77
N THR A 129 -5.82 -18.65 -5.92
CA THR A 129 -6.37 -17.69 -4.97
C THR A 129 -7.81 -18.02 -4.62
N SER A 130 -8.13 -18.08 -3.32
CA SER A 130 -9.50 -18.02 -2.81
C SER A 130 -9.82 -16.59 -2.39
N PHE A 131 -10.83 -16.00 -3.05
CA PHE A 131 -11.35 -14.69 -2.66
C PHE A 131 -12.48 -14.86 -1.65
N VAL A 132 -12.40 -14.15 -0.53
CA VAL A 132 -13.34 -14.26 0.57
C VAL A 132 -13.81 -12.88 1.02
N ASP A 133 -15.02 -12.83 1.56
CA ASP A 133 -15.44 -11.69 2.36
C ASP A 133 -14.67 -11.74 3.69
N ILE A 134 -13.81 -10.76 3.91
CA ILE A 134 -12.94 -10.72 5.11
C ILE A 134 -13.69 -10.39 6.40
N ASP A 135 -14.95 -9.95 6.32
CA ASP A 135 -15.83 -9.74 7.46
C ASP A 135 -16.48 -11.06 7.90
N ASP A 136 -16.47 -12.10 7.05
CA ASP A 136 -16.88 -13.47 7.36
C ASP A 136 -15.66 -14.33 7.75
N PHE A 137 -15.36 -14.35 9.05
CA PHE A 137 -14.20 -15.08 9.57
C PHE A 137 -14.31 -16.61 9.42
N GLU A 138 -15.53 -17.16 9.37
CA GLU A 138 -15.75 -18.59 9.11
C GLU A 138 -15.37 -18.91 7.64
N ALA A 139 -15.72 -18.02 6.72
CA ALA A 139 -15.30 -18.16 5.32
C ALA A 139 -13.78 -18.00 5.15
N VAL A 140 -13.14 -17.09 5.87
CA VAL A 140 -11.68 -16.93 5.86
C VAL A 140 -11.01 -18.22 6.35
N GLU A 141 -11.44 -18.74 7.49
CA GLU A 141 -10.91 -19.99 8.07
C GLU A 141 -11.10 -21.18 7.12
N ALA A 142 -12.30 -21.32 6.55
CA ALA A 142 -12.62 -22.41 5.62
C ALA A 142 -11.87 -22.33 4.28
N ALA A 143 -11.42 -21.16 3.88
CA ALA A 143 -10.64 -20.96 2.65
C ALA A 143 -9.16 -21.33 2.80
N ILE A 144 -8.63 -21.41 4.04
CA ILE A 144 -7.23 -21.75 4.29
C ILE A 144 -7.03 -23.25 4.05
N GLN A 145 -6.07 -23.58 3.19
CA GLN A 145 -5.68 -24.93 2.79
C GLN A 145 -4.26 -25.26 3.32
N ASP A 146 -3.85 -26.51 3.27
CA ASP A 146 -2.50 -26.93 3.70
C ASP A 146 -1.38 -26.20 2.95
N ASN A 147 -1.60 -25.91 1.66
CA ASN A 147 -0.67 -25.19 0.78
C ASN A 147 -0.91 -23.66 0.76
N THR A 148 -1.76 -23.13 1.63
CA THR A 148 -1.93 -21.66 1.75
C THR A 148 -0.67 -21.05 2.35
N LYS A 149 -0.21 -19.94 1.75
CA LYS A 149 1.02 -19.24 2.13
C LYS A 149 0.81 -17.89 2.79
N LEU A 150 -0.32 -17.25 2.57
CA LEU A 150 -0.62 -15.94 3.17
C LEU A 150 -2.11 -15.61 3.09
N VAL A 151 -2.51 -14.65 3.91
CA VAL A 151 -3.76 -13.90 3.75
C VAL A 151 -3.41 -12.50 3.27
N PHE A 152 -4.08 -12.00 2.21
CA PHE A 152 -3.85 -10.67 1.63
C PHE A 152 -5.09 -9.79 1.76
N ILE A 153 -4.91 -8.59 2.31
CA ILE A 153 -5.98 -7.60 2.52
C ILE A 153 -5.53 -6.19 2.12
N GLU A 154 -6.47 -5.26 2.05
CA GLU A 154 -6.21 -3.82 2.07
C GLU A 154 -6.66 -3.24 3.42
N THR A 155 -5.88 -2.36 4.03
CA THR A 155 -6.24 -1.70 5.31
C THR A 155 -7.53 -0.87 5.20
N LEU A 156 -7.72 -0.24 4.04
CA LEU A 156 -8.96 0.40 3.60
C LEU A 156 -9.26 -0.13 2.20
N GLY A 157 -10.30 -0.95 2.09
CA GLY A 157 -10.64 -1.64 0.85
C GLY A 157 -11.12 -0.70 -0.26
N ASN A 158 -11.00 -1.13 -1.50
CA ASN A 158 -11.38 -0.36 -2.67
C ASN A 158 -12.34 -1.20 -3.56
N PRO A 159 -13.55 -0.71 -3.87
CA PRO A 159 -14.05 0.67 -3.78
C PRO A 159 -14.91 0.99 -2.55
N VAL A 160 -15.24 0.02 -1.72
CA VAL A 160 -16.25 0.17 -0.65
C VAL A 160 -15.70 0.75 0.65
N ILE A 161 -14.38 0.97 0.73
CA ILE A 161 -13.72 1.56 1.91
C ILE A 161 -14.08 0.82 3.21
N ASN A 162 -14.19 -0.51 3.13
CA ASN A 162 -14.36 -1.36 4.30
C ASN A 162 -13.06 -1.41 5.13
N ILE A 163 -13.21 -1.66 6.43
CA ILE A 163 -12.10 -1.76 7.38
C ILE A 163 -12.09 -3.19 7.93
N PRO A 164 -11.05 -4.00 7.62
CA PRO A 164 -10.93 -5.34 8.20
C PRO A 164 -10.56 -5.29 9.68
N ASP A 165 -11.00 -6.29 10.46
CA ASP A 165 -10.49 -6.50 11.82
C ASP A 165 -9.08 -7.13 11.73
N LEU A 166 -8.06 -6.28 11.71
CA LEU A 166 -6.66 -6.67 11.50
C LEU A 166 -6.18 -7.68 12.53
N GLU A 167 -6.50 -7.46 13.81
CA GLU A 167 -6.04 -8.33 14.91
C GLU A 167 -6.64 -9.73 14.79
N LYS A 168 -7.92 -9.82 14.46
CA LYS A 168 -8.59 -11.11 14.28
C LYS A 168 -8.11 -11.86 13.06
N LEU A 169 -7.88 -11.15 11.93
CA LEU A 169 -7.30 -11.76 10.73
C LEU A 169 -5.85 -12.21 10.95
N ALA A 170 -5.07 -11.44 11.70
CA ALA A 170 -3.71 -11.83 12.08
C ALA A 170 -3.71 -13.08 12.97
N GLU A 171 -4.60 -13.15 13.96
CA GLU A 171 -4.76 -14.34 14.79
C GLU A 171 -5.12 -15.58 13.97
N THR A 172 -6.07 -15.46 13.03
CA THR A 172 -6.44 -16.54 12.10
C THR A 172 -5.24 -16.96 11.26
N ALA A 173 -4.56 -16.04 10.59
CA ALA A 173 -3.40 -16.36 9.76
C ALA A 173 -2.28 -17.04 10.57
N HIS A 174 -1.93 -16.50 11.73
CA HIS A 174 -0.85 -17.02 12.58
C HIS A 174 -1.18 -18.40 13.16
N THR A 175 -2.45 -18.71 13.46
CA THR A 175 -2.87 -20.06 13.88
C THR A 175 -2.57 -21.12 12.81
N HIS A 176 -2.60 -20.72 11.53
CA HIS A 176 -2.23 -21.54 10.39
C HIS A 176 -0.76 -21.41 9.97
N HIS A 177 0.06 -20.74 10.77
CA HIS A 177 1.49 -20.51 10.51
C HIS A 177 1.77 -19.78 9.18
N ILE A 178 0.89 -18.85 8.78
CA ILE A 178 1.05 -18.02 7.58
C ILE A 178 0.99 -16.53 7.94
N PRO A 179 1.70 -15.66 7.21
CA PRO A 179 1.68 -14.23 7.45
C PRO A 179 0.39 -13.56 6.96
N LEU A 180 0.02 -12.46 7.64
CA LEU A 180 -0.95 -11.49 7.17
C LEU A 180 -0.22 -10.38 6.39
N VAL A 181 -0.59 -10.18 5.14
CA VAL A 181 -0.08 -9.10 4.26
C VAL A 181 -1.15 -8.06 4.06
N SER A 182 -0.83 -6.80 4.28
CA SER A 182 -1.77 -5.69 4.07
C SER A 182 -1.23 -4.66 3.09
N ASP A 183 -2.04 -4.28 2.11
CA ASP A 183 -1.80 -3.06 1.34
C ASP A 183 -2.30 -1.86 2.15
N ASN A 184 -1.33 -1.07 2.67
CA ASN A 184 -1.60 0.09 3.51
C ASN A 184 -1.56 1.42 2.73
N THR A 185 -1.79 1.36 1.42
CA THR A 185 -1.71 2.52 0.52
C THR A 185 -2.67 3.64 0.91
N PHE A 186 -3.92 3.31 1.26
CA PHE A 186 -4.97 4.31 1.53
C PHE A 186 -4.88 4.90 2.94
N ALA A 187 -4.57 4.08 3.94
CA ALA A 187 -4.45 4.56 5.30
C ALA A 187 -3.09 5.24 5.57
N THR A 188 -2.04 4.82 4.89
CA THR A 188 -0.67 5.29 5.11
C THR A 188 -0.13 4.96 6.51
N PRO A 189 1.18 4.97 6.75
CA PRO A 189 1.72 4.78 8.10
C PRO A 189 1.34 5.92 9.06
N TYR A 190 0.76 7.03 8.56
CA TYR A 190 0.33 8.14 9.41
C TYR A 190 -1.00 7.87 10.12
N LEU A 191 -1.99 7.30 9.43
CA LEU A 191 -3.29 7.00 10.04
C LEU A 191 -3.25 5.75 10.88
N ILE A 192 -2.44 4.74 10.50
CA ILE A 192 -2.31 3.48 11.23
C ILE A 192 -0.92 2.88 11.11
N ASN A 193 -0.40 2.34 12.21
CA ASN A 193 0.73 1.41 12.22
C ASN A 193 0.18 -0.02 12.20
N VAL A 194 0.12 -0.63 11.01
CA VAL A 194 -0.47 -1.96 10.83
C VAL A 194 0.28 -3.07 11.59
N PHE A 195 1.58 -2.91 11.82
CA PHE A 195 2.40 -3.88 12.56
C PHE A 195 2.09 -3.94 14.07
N SER A 196 1.46 -2.90 14.63
CA SER A 196 0.95 -2.94 16.00
C SER A 196 -0.32 -3.77 16.13
N HIS A 197 -0.95 -4.14 15.02
CA HIS A 197 -2.19 -4.91 14.94
C HIS A 197 -2.00 -6.30 14.31
N GLY A 198 -0.74 -6.80 14.28
CA GLY A 198 -0.45 -8.18 13.89
C GLY A 198 -0.19 -8.40 12.39
N VAL A 199 -0.21 -7.36 11.56
CA VAL A 199 0.23 -7.48 10.16
C VAL A 199 1.73 -7.77 10.12
N ASP A 200 2.17 -8.66 9.23
CA ASP A 200 3.58 -9.07 9.11
C ASP A 200 4.31 -8.33 8.00
N ILE A 201 3.62 -8.08 6.89
CA ILE A 201 4.17 -7.40 5.73
C ILE A 201 3.18 -6.32 5.29
N ALA A 202 3.66 -5.08 5.16
CA ALA A 202 2.92 -3.98 4.56
C ALA A 202 3.43 -3.67 3.16
N VAL A 203 2.52 -3.44 2.22
CA VAL A 203 2.87 -2.95 0.89
C VAL A 203 2.22 -1.59 0.64
N HIS A 204 2.87 -0.75 -0.16
CA HIS A 204 2.31 0.53 -0.56
C HIS A 204 2.54 0.78 -2.04
N SER A 205 1.54 1.31 -2.70
CA SER A 205 1.75 2.12 -3.87
C SER A 205 2.24 3.51 -3.43
N ALA A 206 3.56 3.71 -3.41
CA ALA A 206 4.15 4.99 -3.04
C ALA A 206 3.75 6.14 -4.00
N THR A 207 3.22 5.79 -5.17
CA THR A 207 2.60 6.67 -6.17
C THR A 207 1.49 7.55 -5.58
N LYS A 208 0.78 7.03 -4.54
CA LYS A 208 -0.42 7.61 -3.95
C LYS A 208 -0.05 8.64 -2.86
N PHE A 209 -0.59 8.54 -1.65
CA PHE A 209 -0.34 9.51 -0.56
C PHE A 209 1.13 9.74 -0.23
N ILE A 210 2.00 8.72 -0.35
CA ILE A 210 3.43 8.88 -0.08
C ILE A 210 4.04 9.93 -1.02
N GLY A 211 3.87 9.79 -2.34
CA GLY A 211 4.27 10.80 -3.31
C GLY A 211 3.39 12.04 -3.29
N GLY A 212 2.08 11.86 -3.32
CA GLY A 212 1.05 12.86 -3.08
C GLY A 212 0.85 13.93 -4.16
N HIS A 213 1.58 13.88 -5.28
CA HIS A 213 1.58 14.94 -6.29
C HIS A 213 1.33 14.44 -7.72
N GLY A 214 1.06 13.15 -7.92
CA GLY A 214 0.84 12.56 -9.24
C GLY A 214 2.05 12.64 -10.18
N THR A 215 3.26 12.86 -9.66
CA THR A 215 4.46 13.13 -10.46
C THR A 215 5.34 11.92 -10.70
N THR A 216 5.20 10.86 -9.89
CA THR A 216 6.08 9.69 -9.98
C THR A 216 5.37 8.41 -9.56
N ILE A 217 5.79 7.31 -10.15
CA ILE A 217 5.33 5.96 -9.82
C ILE A 217 6.40 5.28 -8.96
N GLY A 218 5.95 4.59 -7.90
CA GLY A 218 6.80 3.79 -7.05
C GLY A 218 5.99 2.85 -6.18
N GLY A 219 6.64 1.84 -5.64
CA GLY A 219 6.09 0.92 -4.65
C GLY A 219 7.10 0.69 -3.53
N VAL A 220 6.63 0.18 -2.42
CA VAL A 220 7.50 -0.24 -1.32
C VAL A 220 6.88 -1.40 -0.55
N ILE A 221 7.72 -2.36 -0.19
CA ILE A 221 7.42 -3.48 0.72
C ILE A 221 8.08 -3.15 2.04
N VAL A 222 7.37 -3.33 3.14
CA VAL A 222 7.92 -3.18 4.49
C VAL A 222 7.72 -4.49 5.25
N ASP A 223 8.81 -4.98 5.86
CA ASP A 223 8.82 -6.18 6.67
C ASP A 223 8.78 -5.80 8.15
N SER A 224 7.84 -6.35 8.91
CA SER A 224 7.77 -6.14 10.36
C SER A 224 8.97 -6.74 11.10
N GLY A 225 9.58 -7.81 10.53
CA GLY A 225 10.60 -8.63 11.17
C GLY A 225 10.07 -9.49 12.32
N LYS A 226 8.74 -9.61 12.48
CA LYS A 226 8.11 -10.31 13.61
C LYS A 226 7.67 -11.73 13.28
N PHE A 227 7.43 -12.06 12.00
CA PHE A 227 6.99 -13.39 11.61
C PHE A 227 8.15 -14.39 11.71
N ASP A 228 7.91 -15.50 12.40
CA ASP A 228 8.91 -16.56 12.55
C ASP A 228 8.87 -17.52 11.36
N TRP A 229 9.66 -17.21 10.34
CA TRP A 229 9.76 -17.98 9.10
C TRP A 229 10.23 -19.43 9.34
N ALA A 230 11.09 -19.64 10.33
CA ALA A 230 11.63 -20.98 10.65
C ALA A 230 10.60 -21.83 11.38
N ALA A 231 9.93 -21.28 12.40
CA ALA A 231 8.92 -21.99 13.16
C ALA A 231 7.65 -22.31 12.36
N SER A 232 7.33 -21.48 11.33
CA SER A 232 6.21 -21.71 10.43
C SER A 232 6.24 -23.07 9.73
N GLY A 233 7.42 -23.54 9.32
CA GLY A 233 7.60 -24.78 8.55
C GLY A 233 7.09 -24.73 7.10
N LYS A 234 6.51 -23.60 6.65
CA LYS A 234 5.91 -23.45 5.31
C LYS A 234 6.81 -22.71 4.31
N PHE A 235 7.94 -22.13 4.76
CA PHE A 235 8.79 -21.23 3.98
C PHE A 235 10.24 -21.74 3.93
N THR A 236 10.44 -22.93 3.35
CA THR A 236 11.77 -23.57 3.26
C THR A 236 12.78 -22.71 2.51
N GLN A 237 12.33 -21.89 1.56
CA GLN A 237 13.16 -20.95 0.80
C GLN A 237 13.89 -19.89 1.65
N PHE A 238 13.44 -19.64 2.88
CA PHE A 238 14.13 -18.75 3.81
C PHE A 238 15.00 -19.50 4.83
N VAL A 239 14.75 -20.80 5.03
CA VAL A 239 15.38 -21.63 6.05
C VAL A 239 16.51 -22.47 5.48
N GLU A 240 16.28 -23.08 4.32
CA GLU A 240 17.29 -23.89 3.63
C GLU A 240 18.38 -23.01 3.02
N GLU A 241 19.54 -23.63 2.74
CA GLU A 241 20.65 -22.93 2.09
C GLU A 241 20.32 -22.63 0.62
N ASP A 242 20.46 -21.36 0.23
CA ASP A 242 20.26 -20.90 -1.14
C ASP A 242 21.53 -21.10 -1.97
N PRO A 243 21.57 -22.12 -2.86
CA PRO A 243 22.76 -22.39 -3.68
C PRO A 243 23.03 -21.29 -4.71
N SER A 244 22.01 -20.48 -5.06
CA SER A 244 22.15 -19.37 -5.99
C SER A 244 22.81 -18.14 -5.34
N TYR A 245 22.89 -18.12 -3.99
CA TYR A 245 23.46 -17.01 -3.25
C TYR A 245 24.38 -17.49 -2.12
N HIS A 246 25.54 -18.06 -2.49
CA HIS A 246 26.62 -18.46 -1.56
C HIS A 246 26.18 -19.44 -0.45
N ASN A 247 25.14 -20.24 -0.63
CA ASN A 247 24.54 -21.15 0.36
C ASN A 247 24.11 -20.44 1.66
N ILE A 248 23.62 -19.18 1.55
CA ILE A 248 23.04 -18.46 2.68
C ILE A 248 21.71 -19.11 3.09
N SER A 249 21.49 -19.24 4.40
CA SER A 249 20.14 -19.44 4.98
C SER A 249 19.69 -18.11 5.53
N TYR A 250 18.63 -17.54 4.94
CA TYR A 250 18.20 -16.17 5.28
C TYR A 250 17.81 -16.05 6.76
N THR A 251 17.11 -17.06 7.31
CA THR A 251 16.73 -17.03 8.74
C THR A 251 17.91 -17.20 9.68
N ARG A 252 18.90 -18.03 9.33
CA ARG A 252 20.09 -18.27 10.15
C ARG A 252 21.09 -17.11 10.06
N ASP A 253 21.34 -16.61 8.86
CA ASP A 253 22.48 -15.71 8.59
C ASP A 253 22.05 -14.23 8.61
N ILE A 254 20.80 -13.92 8.32
CA ILE A 254 20.22 -12.54 8.31
C ILE A 254 19.28 -12.32 9.51
N GLY A 255 18.57 -13.37 9.97
CA GLY A 255 17.66 -13.25 11.11
C GLY A 255 16.35 -12.56 10.76
N ALA A 256 15.93 -11.57 11.56
CA ALA A 256 14.61 -10.93 11.43
C ALA A 256 14.33 -10.30 10.06
N ALA A 257 15.36 -9.88 9.33
CA ALA A 257 15.23 -9.29 7.99
C ALA A 257 15.28 -10.34 6.85
N ALA A 258 15.11 -11.64 7.15
CA ALA A 258 15.21 -12.74 6.20
C ALA A 258 14.35 -12.53 4.94
N PHE A 259 13.08 -12.19 5.13
CA PHE A 259 12.15 -11.96 4.03
C PHE A 259 12.59 -10.80 3.13
N ILE A 260 12.80 -9.62 3.69
CA ILE A 260 13.06 -8.42 2.87
C ILE A 260 14.42 -8.50 2.15
N VAL A 261 15.42 -9.16 2.76
CA VAL A 261 16.71 -9.41 2.12
C VAL A 261 16.56 -10.43 0.98
N ALA A 262 15.84 -11.53 1.18
CA ALA A 262 15.57 -12.51 0.13
C ALA A 262 14.88 -11.87 -1.08
N VAL A 263 13.84 -11.05 -0.86
CA VAL A 263 13.15 -10.31 -1.95
C VAL A 263 14.14 -9.44 -2.73
N ARG A 264 15.05 -8.75 -2.04
CA ARG A 264 16.05 -7.88 -2.66
C ARG A 264 17.05 -8.66 -3.53
N VAL A 265 17.65 -9.71 -2.96
CA VAL A 265 18.78 -10.41 -3.62
C VAL A 265 18.33 -11.47 -4.62
N GLN A 266 17.08 -11.90 -4.58
CA GLN A 266 16.48 -12.79 -5.57
C GLN A 266 15.59 -12.01 -6.55
N LEU A 267 14.38 -11.60 -6.14
CA LEU A 267 13.39 -11.07 -7.05
C LEU A 267 13.77 -9.72 -7.64
N LEU A 268 14.19 -8.75 -6.82
CA LEU A 268 14.58 -7.43 -7.35
C LEU A 268 15.82 -7.54 -8.24
N ARG A 269 16.83 -8.29 -7.80
CA ARG A 269 18.07 -8.49 -8.58
C ARG A 269 17.79 -9.13 -9.93
N ASP A 270 16.96 -10.20 -9.95
CA ASP A 270 16.81 -11.07 -11.12
C ASP A 270 15.75 -10.59 -12.10
N THR A 271 14.67 -9.95 -11.60
CA THR A 271 13.55 -9.49 -12.46
C THR A 271 13.53 -7.99 -12.70
N GLY A 272 14.24 -7.20 -11.88
CA GLY A 272 14.66 -5.84 -12.25
C GLY A 272 13.66 -4.71 -12.04
N ALA A 273 12.55 -4.87 -11.29
CA ALA A 273 11.59 -3.79 -11.04
C ALA A 273 12.10 -2.77 -10.00
N ALA A 274 13.32 -2.26 -10.19
CA ALA A 274 13.97 -1.30 -9.31
C ALA A 274 13.39 0.10 -9.41
N LEU A 275 13.36 0.83 -8.30
CA LEU A 275 12.98 2.23 -8.26
C LEU A 275 14.15 3.11 -8.74
N SER A 276 13.86 4.10 -9.59
CA SER A 276 14.82 5.12 -10.00
C SER A 276 15.22 6.01 -8.81
N PRO A 277 16.52 6.37 -8.65
CA PRO A 277 16.95 7.33 -7.62
C PRO A 277 16.25 8.69 -7.72
N PHE A 278 15.93 9.15 -8.92
CA PHE A 278 15.16 10.38 -9.11
C PHE A 278 13.73 10.24 -8.58
N ASN A 279 13.07 9.11 -8.84
CA ASN A 279 11.74 8.85 -8.28
C ASN A 279 11.79 8.72 -6.76
N ALA A 280 12.82 8.06 -6.21
CA ALA A 280 13.02 7.97 -4.76
C ALA A 280 13.17 9.35 -4.11
N PHE A 281 13.89 10.27 -4.76
CA PHE A 281 14.01 11.66 -4.30
C PHE A 281 12.66 12.39 -4.27
N LEU A 282 11.82 12.24 -5.31
CA LEU A 282 10.48 12.83 -5.33
C LEU A 282 9.57 12.23 -4.25
N LEU A 283 9.66 10.92 -4.03
CA LEU A 283 8.92 10.24 -2.97
C LEU A 283 9.37 10.67 -1.57
N LEU A 284 10.68 10.91 -1.37
CA LEU A 284 11.20 11.47 -0.12
C LEU A 284 10.62 12.86 0.16
N GLN A 285 10.54 13.74 -0.85
CA GLN A 285 9.90 15.05 -0.71
C GLN A 285 8.42 14.93 -0.32
N GLY A 286 7.71 13.96 -0.91
CA GLY A 286 6.34 13.64 -0.52
C GLY A 286 6.23 13.19 0.93
N LEU A 287 7.12 12.30 1.39
CA LEU A 287 7.14 11.82 2.78
C LEU A 287 7.32 12.94 3.79
N GLU A 288 8.17 13.93 3.49
CA GLU A 288 8.46 15.03 4.41
C GLU A 288 7.23 15.87 4.82
N THR A 289 6.14 15.78 4.05
CA THR A 289 4.88 16.48 4.33
C THR A 289 3.68 15.54 4.45
N LEU A 290 3.90 14.24 4.62
CA LEU A 290 2.83 13.24 4.61
C LEU A 290 1.77 13.52 5.67
N SER A 291 2.16 13.72 6.93
CA SER A 291 1.21 14.00 8.02
C SER A 291 0.36 15.22 7.75
N LEU A 292 0.99 16.33 7.35
CA LEU A 292 0.29 17.60 7.06
C LEU A 292 -0.73 17.46 5.92
N ARG A 293 -0.36 16.70 4.88
CA ARG A 293 -1.26 16.46 3.75
C ARG A 293 -2.42 15.55 4.15
N VAL A 294 -2.14 14.43 4.83
CA VAL A 294 -3.17 13.48 5.23
C VAL A 294 -4.16 14.11 6.20
N GLU A 295 -3.72 14.92 7.18
CA GLU A 295 -4.60 15.67 8.05
C GLU A 295 -5.54 16.61 7.27
N ARG A 296 -5.01 17.34 6.29
CA ARG A 296 -5.83 18.23 5.45
C ARG A 296 -6.78 17.42 4.56
N HIS A 297 -6.33 16.32 3.97
CA HIS A 297 -7.17 15.44 3.18
C HIS A 297 -8.37 14.93 4.00
N VAL A 298 -8.11 14.39 5.20
CA VAL A 298 -9.16 13.90 6.12
C VAL A 298 -10.13 15.03 6.49
N SER A 299 -9.60 16.16 6.95
CA SER A 299 -10.43 17.31 7.35
C SER A 299 -11.32 17.84 6.22
N ASN A 300 -10.82 17.86 4.98
CA ASN A 300 -11.62 18.25 3.83
C ASN A 300 -12.68 17.18 3.50
N ALA A 301 -12.31 15.90 3.56
CA ALA A 301 -13.24 14.80 3.29
C ALA A 301 -14.42 14.77 4.26
N GLU A 302 -14.16 14.90 5.56
CA GLU A 302 -15.21 14.95 6.59
C GLU A 302 -16.23 16.08 6.33
N LYS A 303 -15.75 17.28 5.99
CA LYS A 303 -16.64 18.42 5.68
C LYS A 303 -17.44 18.23 4.39
N ILE A 304 -16.87 17.55 3.39
CA ILE A 304 -17.59 17.21 2.17
C ILE A 304 -18.64 16.11 2.48
N VAL A 305 -18.31 15.13 3.32
CA VAL A 305 -19.27 14.11 3.78
C VAL A 305 -20.46 14.77 4.49
N ASP A 306 -20.22 15.71 5.42
CA ASP A 306 -21.28 16.45 6.12
C ASP A 306 -22.17 17.23 5.15
N PHE A 307 -21.57 17.88 4.16
CA PHE A 307 -22.29 18.59 3.09
C PHE A 307 -23.15 17.62 2.27
N LEU A 308 -22.58 16.52 1.80
CA LEU A 308 -23.28 15.54 0.95
C LEU A 308 -24.46 14.87 1.68
N LEU A 309 -24.31 14.55 2.97
CA LEU A 309 -25.39 13.99 3.80
C LEU A 309 -26.61 14.90 3.90
N SER A 310 -26.40 16.23 3.81
CA SER A 310 -27.47 17.21 3.87
C SER A 310 -28.07 17.58 2.52
N HIS A 311 -27.45 17.17 1.40
CA HIS A 311 -27.85 17.60 0.08
C HIS A 311 -29.02 16.80 -0.49
N PRO A 312 -30.11 17.46 -0.99
CA PRO A 312 -31.33 16.78 -1.41
C PRO A 312 -31.17 15.81 -2.60
N GLN A 313 -30.15 16.00 -3.44
CA GLN A 313 -29.87 15.12 -4.59
C GLN A 313 -28.94 13.93 -4.25
N VAL A 314 -28.44 13.84 -3.03
CA VAL A 314 -27.63 12.70 -2.57
C VAL A 314 -28.56 11.67 -1.94
N GLU A 315 -28.36 10.41 -2.33
CA GLU A 315 -29.10 9.27 -1.81
C GLU A 315 -28.41 8.66 -0.60
N SER A 316 -27.10 8.47 -0.69
CA SER A 316 -26.26 7.92 0.39
C SER A 316 -24.80 8.35 0.27
N VAL A 317 -24.09 8.28 1.39
CA VAL A 317 -22.64 8.48 1.47
C VAL A 317 -22.02 7.27 2.14
N ASN A 318 -21.02 6.67 1.52
CA ASN A 318 -20.26 5.56 2.11
C ASN A 318 -18.94 6.08 2.70
N TYR A 319 -18.93 6.31 4.01
CA TYR A 319 -17.74 6.76 4.75
C TYR A 319 -17.66 6.05 6.11
N PRO A 320 -16.56 5.32 6.41
CA PRO A 320 -16.50 4.39 7.53
C PRO A 320 -16.72 4.99 8.92
N SER A 321 -16.43 6.29 9.11
CA SER A 321 -16.62 6.94 10.42
C SER A 321 -18.06 7.43 10.69
N LEU A 322 -18.99 7.24 9.75
CA LEU A 322 -20.41 7.59 9.97
C LEU A 322 -21.02 6.73 11.08
N PRO A 323 -21.94 7.31 11.89
CA PRO A 323 -22.52 6.61 13.03
C PRO A 323 -23.24 5.30 12.71
N ASP A 324 -23.81 5.20 11.50
CA ASP A 324 -24.56 4.04 10.99
C ASP A 324 -23.70 3.11 10.14
N SER A 325 -22.42 3.42 9.96
CA SER A 325 -21.49 2.56 9.22
C SER A 325 -21.23 1.25 10.00
N PRO A 326 -21.27 0.08 9.36
CA PRO A 326 -20.88 -1.18 9.99
C PRO A 326 -19.42 -1.17 10.46
N TYR A 327 -18.59 -0.30 9.89
CA TYR A 327 -17.16 -0.19 10.19
C TYR A 327 -16.83 0.86 11.27
N LYS A 328 -17.82 1.57 11.81
CA LYS A 328 -17.59 2.66 12.80
C LYS A 328 -16.72 2.24 13.98
N ALA A 329 -17.00 1.07 14.56
CA ALA A 329 -16.24 0.56 15.69
C ALA A 329 -14.78 0.24 15.33
N LEU A 330 -14.52 -0.31 14.14
CA LEU A 330 -13.18 -0.59 13.65
C LEU A 330 -12.46 0.69 13.25
N ALA A 331 -13.18 1.66 12.68
CA ALA A 331 -12.64 3.00 12.39
C ALA A 331 -12.14 3.69 13.68
N ASP A 332 -12.94 3.67 14.75
CA ASP A 332 -12.55 4.26 16.03
C ASP A 332 -11.37 3.52 16.68
N LYS A 333 -11.30 2.18 16.49
CA LYS A 333 -10.23 1.34 17.04
C LYS A 333 -8.90 1.56 16.30
N TYR A 334 -8.91 1.50 14.98
CA TYR A 334 -7.68 1.44 14.17
C TYR A 334 -7.26 2.77 13.58
N LEU A 335 -8.19 3.68 13.34
CA LEU A 335 -7.98 4.92 12.58
C LEU A 335 -8.44 6.18 13.37
N PRO A 336 -7.96 6.38 14.61
CA PRO A 336 -8.42 7.50 15.44
C PRO A 336 -8.05 8.88 14.89
N LYS A 337 -7.15 8.96 13.91
CA LYS A 337 -6.77 10.19 13.18
C LYS A 337 -7.65 10.46 11.95
N GLY A 338 -8.66 9.62 11.69
CA GLY A 338 -9.55 9.70 10.54
C GLY A 338 -9.38 8.55 9.55
N VAL A 339 -10.39 8.36 8.71
CA VAL A 339 -10.52 7.19 7.80
C VAL A 339 -10.11 7.49 6.36
N GLY A 340 -9.26 8.48 6.17
CA GLY A 340 -8.76 8.86 4.84
C GLY A 340 -9.68 9.84 4.12
N SER A 341 -9.41 10.04 2.82
CA SER A 341 -10.09 11.04 1.99
C SER A 341 -10.63 10.48 0.67
N ILE A 342 -10.67 9.15 0.58
CA ILE A 342 -11.24 8.45 -0.57
C ILE A 342 -12.54 7.82 -0.10
N PHE A 343 -13.63 8.16 -0.77
CA PHE A 343 -14.94 7.63 -0.43
C PHE A 343 -15.89 7.70 -1.63
N SER A 344 -17.06 7.11 -1.51
CA SER A 344 -18.09 7.15 -2.54
C SER A 344 -19.41 7.65 -1.99
N PHE A 345 -20.20 8.22 -2.88
CA PHE A 345 -21.59 8.59 -2.61
C PHE A 345 -22.48 8.25 -3.81
N GLN A 346 -23.76 8.13 -3.58
CA GLN A 346 -24.75 7.84 -4.60
C GLN A 346 -25.63 9.08 -4.80
N VAL A 347 -25.86 9.46 -6.06
CA VAL A 347 -26.80 10.51 -6.40
C VAL A 347 -28.19 9.89 -6.62
N LYS A 348 -29.24 10.67 -6.39
CA LYS A 348 -30.61 10.27 -6.80
C LYS A 348 -30.69 10.18 -8.33
N GLY A 349 -31.28 9.09 -8.81
CA GLY A 349 -31.36 8.81 -10.24
C GLY A 349 -30.48 7.64 -10.67
N GLY A 350 -29.88 7.73 -11.84
CA GLY A 350 -29.12 6.64 -12.46
C GLY A 350 -27.70 7.03 -12.88
N ALA A 351 -27.11 6.19 -13.74
CA ALA A 351 -25.76 6.39 -14.26
C ALA A 351 -25.60 7.71 -15.04
N GLU A 352 -26.64 8.16 -15.74
CA GLU A 352 -26.60 9.42 -16.50
C GLU A 352 -26.54 10.62 -15.56
N ASP A 353 -27.25 10.56 -14.42
CA ASP A 353 -27.23 11.61 -13.42
C ASP A 353 -25.85 11.71 -12.74
N ALA A 354 -25.25 10.57 -12.39
CA ALA A 354 -23.89 10.51 -11.87
C ALA A 354 -22.87 11.11 -12.84
N ARG A 355 -22.97 10.77 -14.14
CA ARG A 355 -22.10 11.36 -15.18
C ARG A 355 -22.31 12.86 -15.32
N LYS A 356 -23.56 13.32 -15.30
CA LYS A 356 -23.91 14.73 -15.40
C LYS A 356 -23.28 15.55 -14.25
N VAL A 357 -23.27 15.00 -13.04
CA VAL A 357 -22.56 15.63 -11.90
C VAL A 357 -21.06 15.69 -12.19
N ILE A 358 -20.43 14.55 -12.55
CA ILE A 358 -18.99 14.50 -12.82
C ILE A 358 -18.58 15.48 -13.92
N ASP A 359 -19.32 15.52 -15.02
CA ASP A 359 -19.04 16.38 -16.18
C ASP A 359 -19.28 17.87 -15.87
N SER A 360 -19.93 18.17 -14.75
CA SER A 360 -20.25 19.53 -14.31
C SER A 360 -19.25 20.11 -13.32
N LEU A 361 -18.34 19.26 -12.78
CA LEU A 361 -17.30 19.69 -11.84
C LEU A 361 -16.19 20.44 -12.57
N GLU A 362 -15.70 21.52 -11.96
CA GLU A 362 -14.63 22.36 -12.50
C GLU A 362 -13.28 22.15 -11.77
N ILE A 363 -13.32 21.81 -10.47
CA ILE A 363 -12.13 21.62 -9.63
C ILE A 363 -11.73 20.15 -9.61
N PHE A 364 -12.69 19.24 -9.41
CA PHE A 364 -12.42 17.81 -9.36
C PHE A 364 -12.05 17.27 -10.74
N SER A 365 -10.82 16.79 -10.89
CA SER A 365 -10.37 16.21 -12.16
C SER A 365 -10.90 14.78 -12.34
N ASN A 366 -11.58 14.52 -13.47
CA ASN A 366 -12.07 13.19 -13.83
C ASN A 366 -10.92 12.34 -14.40
N LEU A 367 -10.34 11.46 -13.59
CA LEU A 367 -9.24 10.58 -13.98
C LEU A 367 -9.09 9.39 -13.03
N ALA A 368 -8.44 8.32 -13.54
CA ALA A 368 -8.23 7.07 -12.81
C ALA A 368 -7.01 7.14 -11.89
N ASN A 369 -7.05 7.98 -10.85
CA ASN A 369 -6.06 8.02 -9.77
C ASN A 369 -6.77 8.30 -8.44
N VAL A 370 -5.99 8.33 -7.34
CA VAL A 370 -6.43 8.69 -5.98
C VAL A 370 -5.25 9.32 -5.23
N ALA A 371 -5.54 10.00 -4.11
CA ALA A 371 -4.51 10.47 -3.16
C ALA A 371 -3.54 11.50 -3.76
N ASP A 372 -4.00 12.30 -4.70
CA ASP A 372 -3.29 13.47 -5.22
C ASP A 372 -3.58 14.69 -4.33
N ALA A 373 -2.66 15.65 -4.32
CA ALA A 373 -2.87 16.96 -3.69
C ALA A 373 -4.10 17.69 -4.27
N LYS A 374 -4.48 17.39 -5.50
CA LYS A 374 -5.67 17.88 -6.18
C LYS A 374 -6.82 16.91 -6.05
N SER A 375 -8.03 17.44 -5.92
CA SER A 375 -9.25 16.64 -5.85
C SER A 375 -9.55 15.91 -7.16
N LEU A 376 -9.91 14.64 -7.05
CA LEU A 376 -10.19 13.76 -8.17
C LEU A 376 -11.59 13.14 -8.04
N VAL A 377 -12.19 12.85 -9.19
CA VAL A 377 -13.48 12.17 -9.28
C VAL A 377 -13.41 11.07 -10.32
N VAL A 378 -14.21 10.02 -10.14
CA VAL A 378 -14.38 8.96 -11.14
C VAL A 378 -15.75 8.31 -10.99
N HIS A 379 -16.28 7.78 -12.11
CA HIS A 379 -17.47 6.93 -12.12
C HIS A 379 -17.03 5.45 -12.08
N PRO A 380 -17.07 4.75 -10.93
CA PRO A 380 -16.47 3.42 -10.80
C PRO A 380 -17.04 2.40 -11.79
N ALA A 381 -18.36 2.38 -11.97
CA ALA A 381 -19.05 1.40 -12.80
C ALA A 381 -18.62 1.42 -14.29
N THR A 382 -18.21 2.58 -14.83
CA THR A 382 -17.82 2.71 -16.25
C THR A 382 -16.32 2.88 -16.47
N THR A 383 -15.51 2.84 -15.38
CA THR A 383 -14.07 3.06 -15.47
C THR A 383 -13.29 1.97 -14.74
N THR A 384 -13.06 2.12 -13.44
CA THR A 384 -12.20 1.22 -12.66
C THR A 384 -12.74 -0.21 -12.51
N HIS A 385 -14.05 -0.42 -12.74
CA HIS A 385 -14.74 -1.71 -12.65
C HIS A 385 -15.50 -2.07 -13.92
N ALA A 386 -15.25 -1.37 -15.04
CA ALA A 386 -15.98 -1.53 -16.29
C ALA A 386 -15.90 -2.94 -16.93
N GLN A 387 -14.92 -3.76 -16.54
CA GLN A 387 -14.77 -5.14 -16.99
C GLN A 387 -15.63 -6.15 -16.22
N LEU A 388 -16.24 -5.76 -15.10
CA LEU A 388 -17.11 -6.65 -14.32
C LEU A 388 -18.51 -6.75 -14.95
N ALA A 389 -19.12 -7.93 -14.84
CA ALA A 389 -20.53 -8.10 -15.19
C ALA A 389 -21.43 -7.30 -14.22
N PRO A 390 -22.66 -6.92 -14.61
CA PRO A 390 -23.54 -6.14 -13.76
C PRO A 390 -23.80 -6.75 -12.37
N GLU A 391 -23.92 -8.08 -12.28
CA GLU A 391 -24.05 -8.80 -11.03
C GLU A 391 -22.79 -8.73 -10.17
N ASP A 392 -21.61 -8.81 -10.79
CA ASP A 392 -20.31 -8.71 -10.10
C ASP A 392 -20.06 -7.27 -9.61
N LEU A 393 -20.52 -6.25 -10.36
CA LEU A 393 -20.47 -4.85 -9.90
C LEU A 393 -21.24 -4.65 -8.61
N LEU A 394 -22.48 -5.17 -8.56
CA LEU A 394 -23.31 -5.06 -7.35
C LEU A 394 -22.72 -5.84 -6.18
N ALA A 395 -22.17 -7.03 -6.43
CA ALA A 395 -21.48 -7.82 -5.42
C ALA A 395 -20.22 -7.12 -4.89
N ALA A 396 -19.55 -6.32 -5.73
CA ALA A 396 -18.43 -5.47 -5.34
C ALA A 396 -18.87 -4.13 -4.70
N GLY A 397 -20.16 -3.92 -4.43
CA GLY A 397 -20.68 -2.68 -3.86
C GLY A 397 -20.65 -1.46 -4.81
N VAL A 398 -20.60 -1.70 -6.12
CA VAL A 398 -20.56 -0.64 -7.14
C VAL A 398 -21.93 -0.52 -7.80
N THR A 399 -22.60 0.62 -7.59
CA THR A 399 -23.90 0.92 -8.20
C THR A 399 -23.77 1.86 -9.39
N PRO A 400 -24.75 1.87 -10.31
CA PRO A 400 -24.70 2.72 -11.50
C PRO A 400 -24.70 4.22 -11.21
N ASN A 401 -25.29 4.65 -10.08
CA ASN A 401 -25.40 6.05 -9.65
C ASN A 401 -24.28 6.47 -8.66
N GLN A 402 -23.24 5.63 -8.51
CA GLN A 402 -22.14 5.88 -7.57
C GLN A 402 -21.07 6.77 -8.19
N ILE A 403 -20.61 7.74 -7.40
CA ILE A 403 -19.47 8.61 -7.68
C ILE A 403 -18.40 8.37 -6.60
N ARG A 404 -17.14 8.17 -6.99
CA ARG A 404 -16.03 8.09 -6.05
C ARG A 404 -15.23 9.38 -6.10
N LEU A 405 -14.97 9.96 -4.93
CA LEU A 405 -14.10 11.11 -4.73
C LEU A 405 -12.77 10.68 -4.12
N SER A 406 -11.72 11.39 -4.49
CA SER A 406 -10.45 11.46 -3.77
C SER A 406 -10.21 12.93 -3.47
N VAL A 407 -10.51 13.33 -2.23
CA VAL A 407 -10.52 14.73 -1.84
C VAL A 407 -9.11 15.25 -1.63
N GLY A 408 -8.77 16.37 -2.24
CA GLY A 408 -7.47 17.02 -2.21
C GLY A 408 -7.28 18.04 -1.09
N LEU A 409 -6.33 18.94 -1.29
CA LEU A 409 -5.85 19.91 -0.30
C LEU A 409 -6.42 21.31 -0.50
N GLU A 410 -7.26 21.53 -1.50
CA GLU A 410 -7.82 22.80 -1.89
C GLU A 410 -8.61 23.47 -0.74
N ASN A 411 -8.99 24.70 -0.92
CA ASN A 411 -9.88 25.37 0.02
C ASN A 411 -11.22 24.63 0.05
N ILE A 412 -11.67 24.26 1.25
CA ILE A 412 -12.87 23.46 1.44
C ILE A 412 -14.15 24.15 0.92
N ASN A 413 -14.23 25.48 1.02
CA ASN A 413 -15.40 26.21 0.53
C ASN A 413 -15.51 26.12 -1.00
N ASP A 414 -14.38 26.18 -1.70
CA ASP A 414 -14.35 26.06 -3.16
C ASP A 414 -14.77 24.65 -3.60
N LEU A 415 -14.33 23.61 -2.87
CA LEU A 415 -14.72 22.21 -3.14
C LEU A 415 -16.21 21.96 -2.91
N ILE A 416 -16.76 22.52 -1.83
CA ILE A 416 -18.21 22.43 -1.53
C ILE A 416 -19.02 23.19 -2.56
N GLU A 417 -18.60 24.39 -2.96
CA GLU A 417 -19.28 25.18 -3.99
C GLU A 417 -19.29 24.46 -5.34
N ASP A 418 -18.17 23.86 -5.76
CA ASP A 418 -18.08 23.07 -6.99
C ASP A 418 -19.04 21.89 -6.99
N LEU A 419 -19.09 21.12 -5.88
CA LEU A 419 -20.03 20.03 -5.70
C LEU A 419 -21.50 20.52 -5.67
N GLN A 420 -21.79 21.62 -4.98
CA GLN A 420 -23.12 22.19 -4.93
C GLN A 420 -23.62 22.57 -6.33
N LEU A 421 -22.81 23.33 -7.09
CA LEU A 421 -23.15 23.76 -8.45
C LEU A 421 -23.34 22.58 -9.41
N ALA A 422 -22.58 21.51 -9.23
CA ALA A 422 -22.73 20.30 -10.04
C ALA A 422 -24.02 19.52 -9.68
N LEU A 423 -24.31 19.34 -8.39
CA LEU A 423 -25.50 18.64 -7.89
C LEU A 423 -26.79 19.41 -8.18
N ASP A 424 -26.77 20.74 -8.15
CA ASP A 424 -27.94 21.58 -8.47
C ASP A 424 -28.39 21.48 -9.94
N LYS A 425 -27.57 20.87 -10.81
CA LYS A 425 -27.95 20.59 -12.21
C LYS A 425 -28.82 19.35 -12.35
N LEU A 426 -28.94 18.47 -11.31
CA LEU A 426 -29.84 17.32 -11.30
C LEU A 426 -31.28 17.75 -11.07
#